data_8ef02e5a7046a039357721b6019af8d7
#
_entry.id   8ef02e5a7046a039357721b6019af8d7
#
_cell.length_a   1.000
_cell.length_b   1.000
_cell.length_c   1.000
_cell.angle_alpha   90.00
_cell.angle_beta   90.00
_cell.angle_gamma   90.00
#
_symmetry.space_group_name_H-M   'P 1'
#
loop_
_entity.id
_entity.type
_entity.pdbx_description
1 polymer ?
#
loop_
_entity_poly.entity_id
_entity_poly.type
_entity_poly.pdbx_seq_one_letter_code
_entity_poly.pdbx_strand_id
1 'polypeptide(L)'
;TDRRQRQMCIRDRYRGVRHLHASRYRKAEDAFKKVLVEDENNIDALRFMGILAFKSGNHDIAEAMLSKALKLDPTYSLVWANLAQVFSVTGQLDKAKKSFKNILNMEPKNGLIWAEYGTVLTKLANYEEGRDAYLKALEFKPDSPRVHLSLGHVYKTMGEIDNSIDSYKNTILQNNLSGEAYWSLANLKTYSFSENEIKDMEDTLKGDMSDIERSQMHFALGKAYEVKKNFDKSFKNYYEGNKVKKGLIKYSSDDTTDNTKRILNFFNHENIQKLSKSSTVDRDPIFVLGMPRSGSTLVDQIISSHSKVDGLSLIHI
;
A
#
# COMPACT_ATOMS: atom_id res chain seq x y z
N THR A 1 13.56 -2.93 42.82
CA THR A 1 12.66 -1.77 42.61
C THR A 1 11.57 -1.80 43.65
N ASP A 2 11.42 -0.70 44.41
CA ASP A 2 10.42 -0.53 45.46
C ASP A 2 9.00 -0.72 44.89
N ARG A 3 8.11 -1.28 45.70
CA ARG A 3 6.68 -1.55 45.33
C ARG A 3 5.99 -0.28 44.83
N ARG A 4 6.34 0.91 45.34
CA ARG A 4 5.86 2.21 44.88
C ARG A 4 6.33 2.55 43.47
N GLN A 5 7.58 2.28 43.14
CA GLN A 5 8.13 2.49 41.76
C GLN A 5 7.43 1.62 40.74
N ARG A 6 7.23 0.32 41.03
CA ARG A 6 6.46 -0.58 40.12
C ARG A 6 5.04 -0.09 39.88
N GLN A 7 4.34 0.40 40.92
CA GLN A 7 3.01 0.96 40.77
C GLN A 7 2.99 2.25 39.94
N MET A 8 4.02 3.12 40.08
CA MET A 8 4.15 4.32 39.24
C MET A 8 4.40 3.96 37.77
N CYS A 9 5.32 3.06 37.47
CA CYS A 9 5.58 2.59 36.09
C CYS A 9 4.33 1.99 35.44
N ILE A 10 3.57 1.18 36.18
CA ILE A 10 2.31 0.62 35.66
C ILE A 10 1.31 1.73 35.33
N ARG A 11 1.12 2.70 36.25
CA ARG A 11 0.21 3.83 36.06
C ARG A 11 0.62 4.70 34.87
N ASP A 12 1.90 5.01 34.73
CA ASP A 12 2.41 5.87 33.66
C ASP A 12 2.33 5.15 32.29
N ARG A 13 2.55 3.83 32.26
CA ARG A 13 2.33 3.02 31.08
C ARG A 13 0.85 3.07 30.63
N TYR A 14 -0.12 2.85 31.53
CA TYR A 14 -1.54 2.97 31.20
C TYR A 14 -1.92 4.38 30.75
N ARG A 15 -1.32 5.40 31.35
CA ARG A 15 -1.53 6.79 30.95
C ARG A 15 -0.98 7.05 29.53
N GLY A 16 0.20 6.52 29.23
CA GLY A 16 0.80 6.58 27.89
C GLY A 16 -0.09 5.93 26.83
N VAL A 17 -0.60 4.72 27.09
CA VAL A 17 -1.52 4.01 26.18
C VAL A 17 -2.81 4.81 25.95
N ARG A 18 -3.42 5.36 27.00
CA ARG A 18 -4.60 6.22 26.85
C ARG A 18 -4.35 7.46 26.00
N HIS A 19 -3.17 8.08 26.15
CA HIS A 19 -2.79 9.22 25.32
C HIS A 19 -2.53 8.83 23.87
N LEU A 20 -1.95 7.66 23.63
CA LEU A 20 -1.72 7.10 22.31
C LEU A 20 -3.06 6.85 21.57
N HIS A 21 -4.02 6.21 22.22
CA HIS A 21 -5.36 6.00 21.67
C HIS A 21 -6.12 7.32 21.41
N ALA A 22 -5.89 8.34 22.23
CA ALA A 22 -6.46 9.67 22.03
C ALA A 22 -5.66 10.53 21.03
N SER A 23 -4.71 9.96 20.30
CA SER A 23 -3.80 10.65 19.35
C SER A 23 -3.00 11.81 19.94
N ARG A 24 -2.82 11.81 21.27
CA ARG A 24 -2.04 12.81 22.01
C ARG A 24 -0.58 12.37 22.12
N TYR A 25 0.09 12.29 20.98
CA TYR A 25 1.40 11.63 20.81
C TYR A 25 2.48 12.18 21.75
N ARG A 26 2.61 13.51 21.92
CA ARG A 26 3.59 14.11 22.86
C ARG A 26 3.37 13.65 24.30
N LYS A 27 2.12 13.65 24.78
CA LYS A 27 1.80 13.20 26.15
C LYS A 27 2.02 11.69 26.34
N ALA A 28 1.81 10.90 25.29
CA ALA A 28 2.11 9.48 25.31
C ALA A 28 3.63 9.25 25.40
N GLU A 29 4.42 9.98 24.59
CA GLU A 29 5.87 9.93 24.58
C GLU A 29 6.45 10.28 25.96
N ASP A 30 6.00 11.40 26.56
CA ASP A 30 6.46 11.81 27.90
C ASP A 30 6.17 10.74 28.96
N ALA A 31 5.02 10.08 28.87
CA ALA A 31 4.66 9.01 29.80
C ALA A 31 5.55 7.78 29.63
N PHE A 32 5.82 7.34 28.38
CA PHE A 32 6.69 6.19 28.14
C PHE A 32 8.16 6.49 28.43
N LYS A 33 8.64 7.72 28.19
CA LYS A 33 9.99 8.16 28.59
C LYS A 33 10.19 8.04 30.10
N LYS A 34 9.20 8.43 30.91
CA LYS A 34 9.26 8.25 32.37
C LYS A 34 9.40 6.78 32.77
N VAL A 35 8.64 5.88 32.10
CA VAL A 35 8.78 4.44 32.33
C VAL A 35 10.19 3.95 31.98
N LEU A 36 10.77 4.41 30.85
CA LEU A 36 12.11 4.00 30.42
C LEU A 36 13.24 4.61 31.25
N VAL A 37 13.02 5.74 31.91
CA VAL A 37 14.00 6.30 32.91
C VAL A 37 14.08 5.40 34.14
N GLU A 38 12.93 4.85 34.58
CA GLU A 38 12.87 3.94 35.73
C GLU A 38 13.30 2.51 35.39
N ASP A 39 12.95 2.05 34.19
CA ASP A 39 13.25 0.71 33.66
C ASP A 39 13.53 0.80 32.15
N GLU A 40 14.80 0.95 31.79
CA GLU A 40 15.28 1.10 30.41
C GLU A 40 15.01 -0.14 29.52
N ASN A 41 14.72 -1.27 30.16
CA ASN A 41 14.44 -2.55 29.52
C ASN A 41 12.95 -2.91 29.55
N ASN A 42 12.08 -1.95 29.85
CA ASN A 42 10.64 -2.18 29.83
C ASN A 42 10.15 -2.41 28.39
N ILE A 43 9.86 -3.68 28.07
CA ILE A 43 9.54 -4.13 26.72
C ILE A 43 8.30 -3.41 26.16
N ASP A 44 7.25 -3.24 26.97
CA ASP A 44 6.04 -2.53 26.54
C ASP A 44 6.32 -1.05 26.24
N ALA A 45 7.09 -0.38 27.08
CA ALA A 45 7.46 1.02 26.86
C ALA A 45 8.30 1.19 25.60
N LEU A 46 9.29 0.29 25.38
CA LEU A 46 10.07 0.26 24.13
C LEU A 46 9.17 0.04 22.92
N ARG A 47 8.23 -0.90 22.99
CA ARG A 47 7.27 -1.16 21.90
C ARG A 47 6.41 0.07 21.60
N PHE A 48 5.84 0.71 22.61
CA PHE A 48 5.00 1.89 22.39
C PHE A 48 5.80 3.11 21.90
N MET A 49 7.04 3.28 22.36
CA MET A 49 7.95 4.30 21.80
C MET A 49 8.26 4.03 20.33
N GLY A 50 8.49 2.76 19.96
CA GLY A 50 8.62 2.35 18.56
C GLY A 50 7.38 2.67 17.72
N ILE A 51 6.18 2.41 18.23
CA ILE A 51 4.92 2.76 17.57
C ILE A 51 4.78 4.29 17.39
N LEU A 52 5.13 5.06 18.42
CA LEU A 52 5.10 6.53 18.34
C LEU A 52 6.08 7.06 17.30
N ALA A 53 7.31 6.55 17.30
CA ALA A 53 8.33 6.92 16.32
C ALA A 53 7.85 6.60 14.88
N PHE A 54 7.27 5.41 14.67
CA PHE A 54 6.68 5.02 13.39
C PHE A 54 5.58 5.98 12.93
N LYS A 55 4.63 6.32 13.83
CA LYS A 55 3.54 7.27 13.53
C LYS A 55 4.03 8.69 13.24
N SER A 56 5.19 9.05 13.76
CA SER A 56 5.85 10.34 13.51
C SER A 56 6.78 10.33 12.29
N GLY A 57 6.84 9.22 11.53
CA GLY A 57 7.71 9.07 10.36
C GLY A 57 9.18 8.79 10.68
N ASN A 58 9.55 8.61 11.96
CA ASN A 58 10.92 8.33 12.38
C ASN A 58 11.19 6.80 12.37
N HIS A 59 11.30 6.23 11.17
CA HIS A 59 11.35 4.78 10.99
C HIS A 59 12.60 4.13 11.58
N ASP A 60 13.76 4.80 11.53
CA ASP A 60 15.01 4.28 12.11
C ASP A 60 14.91 4.15 13.63
N ILE A 61 14.31 5.15 14.32
CA ILE A 61 14.07 5.11 15.76
C ILE A 61 13.07 3.99 16.09
N ALA A 62 12.03 3.83 15.27
CA ALA A 62 11.05 2.76 15.45
C ALA A 62 11.73 1.39 15.37
N GLU A 63 12.55 1.14 14.32
CA GLU A 63 13.31 -0.10 14.15
C GLU A 63 14.24 -0.36 15.35
N ALA A 64 14.97 0.66 15.82
CA ALA A 64 15.90 0.54 16.94
C ALA A 64 15.18 0.15 18.25
N MET A 65 14.07 0.83 18.59
CA MET A 65 13.30 0.58 19.80
C MET A 65 12.65 -0.81 19.79
N LEU A 66 12.02 -1.18 18.67
CA LEU A 66 11.39 -2.49 18.52
C LEU A 66 12.43 -3.61 18.49
N SER A 67 13.58 -3.42 17.85
CA SER A 67 14.68 -4.38 17.87
C SER A 67 15.26 -4.57 19.27
N LYS A 68 15.39 -3.48 20.08
CA LYS A 68 15.77 -3.60 21.49
C LYS A 68 14.76 -4.42 22.28
N ALA A 69 13.47 -4.19 22.08
CA ALA A 69 12.40 -4.96 22.70
C ALA A 69 12.48 -6.47 22.37
N LEU A 70 12.75 -6.83 21.09
CA LEU A 70 12.90 -8.23 20.66
C LEU A 70 14.15 -8.90 21.17
N LYS A 71 15.24 -8.16 21.45
CA LYS A 71 16.43 -8.72 22.11
C LYS A 71 16.13 -9.12 23.55
N LEU A 72 15.20 -8.44 24.20
CA LEU A 72 14.77 -8.74 25.59
C LEU A 72 13.75 -9.88 25.63
N ASP A 73 12.81 -9.90 24.69
CA ASP A 73 11.84 -11.00 24.55
C ASP A 73 11.61 -11.32 23.06
N PRO A 74 12.31 -12.32 22.52
CA PRO A 74 12.14 -12.77 21.14
C PRO A 74 10.77 -13.41 20.83
N THR A 75 10.01 -13.76 21.86
CA THR A 75 8.70 -14.46 21.72
C THR A 75 7.53 -13.47 21.69
N TYR A 76 7.78 -12.16 21.83
CA TYR A 76 6.70 -11.18 21.87
C TYR A 76 6.16 -10.86 20.47
N SER A 77 5.12 -11.57 20.05
CA SER A 77 4.53 -11.49 18.70
C SER A 77 4.10 -10.08 18.31
N LEU A 78 3.54 -9.28 19.24
CA LEU A 78 3.15 -7.89 18.96
C LEU A 78 4.32 -6.98 18.59
N VAL A 79 5.52 -7.21 19.12
CA VAL A 79 6.72 -6.45 18.75
C VAL A 79 7.15 -6.84 17.34
N TRP A 80 7.13 -8.15 17.01
CA TRP A 80 7.37 -8.62 15.64
C TRP A 80 6.39 -8.00 14.65
N ALA A 81 5.09 -7.91 14.98
CA ALA A 81 4.08 -7.31 14.11
C ALA A 81 4.34 -5.82 13.85
N ASN A 82 4.69 -5.06 14.89
CA ASN A 82 5.05 -3.64 14.74
C ASN A 82 6.32 -3.48 13.88
N LEU A 83 7.33 -4.32 14.09
CA LEU A 83 8.57 -4.28 13.31
C LEU A 83 8.33 -4.66 11.85
N ALA A 84 7.51 -5.68 11.59
CA ALA A 84 7.09 -6.06 10.24
C ALA A 84 6.39 -4.92 9.51
N GLN A 85 5.57 -4.15 10.22
CA GLN A 85 4.91 -2.97 9.65
C GLN A 85 5.93 -1.86 9.30
N VAL A 86 6.92 -1.60 10.17
CA VAL A 86 8.03 -0.66 9.88
C VAL A 86 8.75 -1.10 8.61
N PHE A 87 9.17 -2.37 8.52
CA PHE A 87 9.86 -2.91 7.36
C PHE A 87 9.02 -2.86 6.08
N SER A 88 7.71 -3.11 6.18
CA SER A 88 6.79 -3.04 5.04
C SER A 88 6.66 -1.63 4.46
N VAL A 89 6.69 -0.60 5.31
CA VAL A 89 6.59 0.80 4.89
C VAL A 89 7.93 1.33 4.37
N THR A 90 9.04 0.90 4.98
CA THR A 90 10.40 1.30 4.54
C THR A 90 10.92 0.50 3.33
N GLY A 91 10.11 -0.39 2.76
CA GLY A 91 10.50 -1.19 1.60
C GLY A 91 11.44 -2.35 1.90
N GLN A 92 11.74 -2.63 3.17
CA GLN A 92 12.57 -3.75 3.60
C GLN A 92 11.76 -5.06 3.63
N LEU A 93 11.21 -5.45 2.47
CA LEU A 93 10.18 -6.49 2.37
C LEU A 93 10.66 -7.87 2.82
N ASP A 94 11.93 -8.22 2.61
CA ASP A 94 12.49 -9.49 3.09
C ASP A 94 12.53 -9.57 4.62
N LYS A 95 12.86 -8.47 5.28
CA LYS A 95 12.81 -8.39 6.75
C LYS A 95 11.36 -8.46 7.25
N ALA A 96 10.41 -7.83 6.55
CA ALA A 96 8.99 -7.95 6.86
C ALA A 96 8.50 -9.40 6.70
N LYS A 97 8.85 -10.07 5.58
CA LYS A 97 8.57 -11.50 5.33
C LYS A 97 9.05 -12.37 6.48
N LYS A 98 10.30 -12.19 6.92
CA LYS A 98 10.89 -12.93 8.04
C LYS A 98 10.16 -12.68 9.35
N SER A 99 9.80 -11.44 9.63
CA SER A 99 9.09 -11.05 10.85
C SER A 99 7.70 -11.69 10.93
N PHE A 100 6.93 -11.64 9.85
CA PHE A 100 5.62 -12.30 9.79
C PHE A 100 5.74 -13.82 9.92
N LYS A 101 6.76 -14.43 9.30
CA LYS A 101 7.01 -15.88 9.43
C LYS A 101 7.29 -16.28 10.89
N ASN A 102 8.04 -15.45 11.64
CA ASN A 102 8.27 -15.69 13.08
C ASN A 102 6.95 -15.65 13.86
N ILE A 103 6.07 -14.68 13.58
CA ILE A 103 4.75 -14.63 14.25
C ILE A 103 3.91 -15.86 13.90
N LEU A 104 3.87 -16.25 12.64
CA LEU A 104 3.09 -17.41 12.20
C LEU A 104 3.59 -18.74 12.77
N ASN A 105 4.88 -18.84 13.10
CA ASN A 105 5.40 -19.99 13.83
C ASN A 105 4.88 -20.07 15.28
N MET A 106 4.60 -18.91 15.92
CA MET A 106 4.05 -18.82 17.27
C MET A 106 2.52 -18.87 17.27
N GLU A 107 1.91 -18.24 16.26
CA GLU A 107 0.46 -18.06 16.15
C GLU A 107 -0.04 -18.52 14.76
N PRO A 108 0.00 -19.84 14.46
CA PRO A 108 -0.28 -20.36 13.10
C PRO A 108 -1.73 -20.17 12.64
N LYS A 109 -2.67 -19.91 13.57
CA LYS A 109 -4.10 -19.69 13.27
C LYS A 109 -4.50 -18.21 13.23
N ASN A 110 -3.53 -17.30 13.23
CA ASN A 110 -3.82 -15.87 13.20
C ASN A 110 -4.10 -15.39 11.76
N GLY A 111 -5.37 -15.36 11.36
CA GLY A 111 -5.80 -14.96 10.02
C GLY A 111 -5.41 -13.54 9.63
N LEU A 112 -5.31 -12.61 10.59
CA LEU A 112 -4.85 -11.25 10.30
C LEU A 112 -3.38 -11.22 9.90
N ILE A 113 -2.54 -12.00 10.58
CA ILE A 113 -1.12 -12.10 10.27
C ILE A 113 -0.90 -12.80 8.93
N TRP A 114 -1.69 -13.84 8.61
CA TRP A 114 -1.67 -14.47 7.29
C TRP A 114 -2.00 -13.47 6.18
N ALA A 115 -2.98 -12.58 6.38
CA ALA A 115 -3.34 -11.55 5.40
C ALA A 115 -2.21 -10.53 5.17
N GLU A 116 -1.58 -10.04 6.25
CA GLU A 116 -0.44 -9.12 6.15
C GLU A 116 0.79 -9.81 5.52
N TYR A 117 1.03 -11.08 5.85
CA TYR A 117 2.08 -11.88 5.21
C TYR A 117 1.84 -12.03 3.71
N GLY A 118 0.61 -12.35 3.30
CA GLY A 118 0.21 -12.37 1.89
C GLY A 118 0.46 -11.05 1.17
N THR A 119 0.18 -9.92 1.84
CA THR A 119 0.45 -8.59 1.30
C THR A 119 1.96 -8.35 1.05
N VAL A 120 2.83 -8.81 1.95
CA VAL A 120 4.28 -8.69 1.75
C VAL A 120 4.77 -9.61 0.64
N LEU A 121 4.25 -10.84 0.58
CA LEU A 121 4.60 -11.79 -0.49
C LEU A 121 4.22 -11.26 -1.89
N THR A 122 3.05 -10.67 -2.02
CA THR A 122 2.60 -10.08 -3.30
C THR A 122 3.43 -8.86 -3.70
N LYS A 123 3.87 -8.04 -2.75
CA LYS A 123 4.81 -6.94 -3.01
C LYS A 123 6.19 -7.43 -3.45
N LEU A 124 6.60 -8.64 -3.03
CA LEU A 124 7.82 -9.32 -3.49
C LEU A 124 7.61 -10.07 -4.81
N ALA A 125 6.46 -9.92 -5.46
CA ALA A 125 6.04 -10.66 -6.65
C ALA A 125 5.97 -12.20 -6.46
N ASN A 126 5.93 -12.69 -5.23
CA ASN A 126 5.72 -14.10 -4.89
C ASN A 126 4.21 -14.39 -4.88
N TYR A 127 3.59 -14.39 -6.05
CA TYR A 127 2.12 -14.40 -6.17
C TYR A 127 1.49 -15.71 -5.70
N GLU A 128 2.09 -16.87 -5.97
CA GLU A 128 1.60 -18.17 -5.55
C GLU A 128 1.61 -18.30 -4.01
N GLU A 129 2.75 -17.99 -3.37
CA GLU A 129 2.84 -17.99 -1.91
C GLU A 129 1.88 -16.95 -1.30
N GLY A 130 1.71 -15.79 -1.95
CA GLY A 130 0.79 -14.73 -1.54
C GLY A 130 -0.67 -15.17 -1.58
N ARG A 131 -1.09 -15.84 -2.67
CA ARG A 131 -2.41 -16.48 -2.80
C ARG A 131 -2.65 -17.46 -1.66
N ASP A 132 -1.70 -18.37 -1.43
CA ASP A 132 -1.84 -19.41 -0.40
C ASP A 132 -1.93 -18.80 1.01
N ALA A 133 -1.20 -17.72 1.26
CA ALA A 133 -1.29 -16.98 2.52
C ALA A 133 -2.66 -16.29 2.69
N TYR A 134 -3.23 -15.71 1.64
CA TYR A 134 -4.58 -15.14 1.70
C TYR A 134 -5.66 -16.21 1.87
N LEU A 135 -5.53 -17.38 1.23
CA LEU A 135 -6.45 -18.50 1.44
C LEU A 135 -6.42 -18.98 2.89
N LYS A 136 -5.23 -19.07 3.50
CA LYS A 136 -5.12 -19.36 4.94
C LYS A 136 -5.73 -18.25 5.81
N ALA A 137 -5.57 -16.99 5.42
CA ALA A 137 -6.23 -15.90 6.13
C ALA A 137 -7.76 -16.07 6.15
N LEU A 138 -8.36 -16.46 5.02
CA LEU A 138 -9.79 -16.70 4.90
C LEU A 138 -10.25 -17.98 5.60
N GLU A 139 -9.40 -19.00 5.71
CA GLU A 139 -9.68 -20.20 6.53
C GLU A 139 -9.95 -19.85 7.99
N PHE A 140 -9.16 -18.92 8.56
CA PHE A 140 -9.30 -18.49 9.96
C PHE A 140 -10.22 -17.28 10.13
N LYS A 141 -10.43 -16.47 9.11
CA LYS A 141 -11.32 -15.31 9.12
C LYS A 141 -12.02 -15.15 7.77
N PRO A 142 -13.11 -15.90 7.51
CA PRO A 142 -13.83 -15.88 6.23
C PRO A 142 -14.40 -14.49 5.87
N ASP A 143 -14.91 -13.76 6.85
CA ASP A 143 -15.51 -12.44 6.66
C ASP A 143 -14.41 -11.35 6.60
N SER A 144 -13.71 -11.31 5.49
CA SER A 144 -12.61 -10.38 5.27
C SER A 144 -12.65 -9.82 3.83
N PRO A 145 -13.50 -8.80 3.55
CA PRO A 145 -13.62 -8.24 2.20
C PRO A 145 -12.28 -7.73 1.65
N ARG A 146 -11.42 -7.17 2.51
CA ARG A 146 -10.08 -6.74 2.11
C ARG A 146 -9.20 -7.89 1.62
N VAL A 147 -9.30 -9.07 2.25
CA VAL A 147 -8.52 -10.25 1.82
C VAL A 147 -9.05 -10.78 0.51
N HIS A 148 -10.38 -10.85 0.33
CA HIS A 148 -10.99 -11.22 -0.95
C HIS A 148 -10.58 -10.24 -2.07
N LEU A 149 -10.56 -8.93 -1.81
CA LEU A 149 -10.10 -7.93 -2.78
C LEU A 149 -8.64 -8.18 -3.20
N SER A 150 -7.76 -8.37 -2.22
CA SER A 150 -6.34 -8.64 -2.46
C SER A 150 -6.13 -9.93 -3.24
N LEU A 151 -6.89 -10.98 -2.89
CA LEU A 151 -6.88 -12.26 -3.59
C LEU A 151 -7.35 -12.12 -5.04
N GLY A 152 -8.38 -11.31 -5.28
CA GLY A 152 -8.84 -10.96 -6.63
C GLY A 152 -7.73 -10.32 -7.48
N HIS A 153 -6.95 -9.41 -6.90
CA HIS A 153 -5.79 -8.81 -7.58
C HIS A 153 -4.69 -9.82 -7.88
N VAL A 154 -4.41 -10.73 -6.94
CA VAL A 154 -3.42 -11.80 -7.14
C VAL A 154 -3.86 -12.73 -8.27
N TYR A 155 -5.09 -13.23 -8.25
CA TYR A 155 -5.62 -14.08 -9.31
C TYR A 155 -5.61 -13.39 -10.67
N LYS A 156 -5.98 -12.11 -10.72
CA LYS A 156 -5.89 -11.31 -11.95
C LYS A 156 -4.45 -11.26 -12.48
N THR A 157 -3.47 -11.06 -11.60
CA THR A 157 -2.04 -11.00 -12.00
C THR A 157 -1.53 -12.34 -12.48
N MET A 158 -2.01 -13.45 -11.89
CA MET A 158 -1.69 -14.82 -12.31
C MET A 158 -2.44 -15.27 -13.57
N GLY A 159 -3.39 -14.46 -14.08
CA GLY A 159 -4.22 -14.81 -15.23
C GLY A 159 -5.42 -15.72 -14.91
N GLU A 160 -5.68 -16.00 -13.65
CA GLU A 160 -6.79 -16.80 -13.16
C GLU A 160 -8.07 -15.95 -13.08
N ILE A 161 -8.63 -15.59 -14.24
CA ILE A 161 -9.67 -14.57 -14.34
C ILE A 161 -10.96 -14.96 -13.60
N ASP A 162 -11.41 -16.22 -13.69
CA ASP A 162 -12.63 -16.67 -13.03
C ASP A 162 -12.50 -16.57 -11.50
N ASN A 163 -11.39 -17.02 -10.94
CA ASN A 163 -11.09 -16.88 -9.51
C ASN A 163 -11.01 -15.41 -9.08
N SER A 164 -10.51 -14.55 -9.96
CA SER A 164 -10.46 -13.10 -9.72
C SER A 164 -11.87 -12.50 -9.64
N ILE A 165 -12.76 -12.87 -10.57
CA ILE A 165 -14.17 -12.44 -10.59
C ILE A 165 -14.88 -12.87 -9.31
N ASP A 166 -14.75 -14.14 -8.91
CA ASP A 166 -15.37 -14.67 -7.69
C ASP A 166 -14.86 -13.95 -6.44
N SER A 167 -13.57 -13.66 -6.37
CA SER A 167 -12.98 -12.93 -5.26
C SER A 167 -13.49 -11.49 -5.15
N TYR A 168 -13.62 -10.76 -6.27
CA TYR A 168 -14.20 -9.43 -6.27
C TYR A 168 -15.69 -9.45 -5.92
N LYS A 169 -16.45 -10.43 -6.41
CA LYS A 169 -17.85 -10.62 -6.04
C LYS A 169 -18.03 -10.90 -4.55
N ASN A 170 -17.18 -11.75 -3.96
CA ASN A 170 -17.17 -11.98 -2.52
C ASN A 170 -16.83 -10.71 -1.73
N THR A 171 -15.96 -9.85 -2.26
CA THR A 171 -15.70 -8.52 -1.67
C THR A 171 -16.97 -7.68 -1.65
N ILE A 172 -17.68 -7.60 -2.78
CA ILE A 172 -18.92 -6.82 -2.92
C ILE A 172 -20.03 -7.38 -2.02
N LEU A 173 -20.16 -8.70 -1.95
CA LEU A 173 -21.15 -9.37 -1.09
C LEU A 173 -20.96 -9.01 0.39
N GLN A 174 -19.73 -8.93 0.86
CA GLN A 174 -19.41 -8.59 2.25
C GLN A 174 -19.34 -7.07 2.49
N ASN A 175 -19.05 -6.29 1.46
CA ASN A 175 -18.97 -4.83 1.49
C ASN A 175 -19.40 -4.23 0.16
N ASN A 176 -20.67 -3.93 0.02
CA ASN A 176 -21.26 -3.35 -1.19
C ASN A 176 -20.81 -1.90 -1.48
N LEU A 177 -20.14 -1.24 -0.53
CA LEU A 177 -19.56 0.09 -0.71
C LEU A 177 -18.18 0.05 -1.37
N SER A 178 -17.59 -1.14 -1.60
CA SER A 178 -16.26 -1.27 -2.17
C SER A 178 -16.22 -0.87 -3.66
N GLY A 179 -16.05 0.41 -3.92
CA GLY A 179 -15.88 0.95 -5.27
C GLY A 179 -14.69 0.33 -6.00
N GLU A 180 -13.61 0.00 -5.26
CA GLU A 180 -12.44 -0.66 -5.82
C GLU A 180 -12.76 -2.06 -6.39
N ALA A 181 -13.62 -2.83 -5.72
CA ALA A 181 -14.02 -4.15 -6.22
C ALA A 181 -14.84 -4.04 -7.49
N TYR A 182 -15.82 -3.11 -7.55
CA TYR A 182 -16.59 -2.85 -8.77
C TYR A 182 -15.71 -2.33 -9.91
N TRP A 183 -14.81 -1.41 -9.62
CA TRP A 183 -13.86 -0.89 -10.61
C TRP A 183 -12.92 -1.97 -11.14
N SER A 184 -12.47 -2.86 -10.25
CA SER A 184 -11.61 -3.99 -10.64
C SER A 184 -12.33 -4.98 -11.55
N LEU A 185 -13.59 -5.30 -11.27
CA LEU A 185 -14.46 -6.09 -12.18
C LEU A 185 -14.67 -5.39 -13.52
N ALA A 186 -14.97 -4.08 -13.51
CA ALA A 186 -15.17 -3.29 -14.73
C ALA A 186 -13.95 -3.30 -15.65
N ASN A 187 -12.75 -3.43 -15.08
CA ASN A 187 -11.49 -3.48 -15.83
C ASN A 187 -11.09 -4.87 -16.30
N LEU A 188 -11.85 -5.91 -15.98
CA LEU A 188 -11.69 -7.23 -16.58
C LEU A 188 -12.37 -7.22 -17.95
N LYS A 189 -11.60 -7.49 -19.01
CA LYS A 189 -12.12 -7.46 -20.39
C LYS A 189 -13.23 -8.48 -20.66
N THR A 190 -13.29 -9.54 -19.87
CA THR A 190 -14.21 -10.68 -20.00
C THR A 190 -15.46 -10.53 -19.15
N TYR A 191 -15.52 -9.51 -18.26
CA TYR A 191 -16.65 -9.30 -17.36
C TYR A 191 -17.58 -8.20 -17.87
N SER A 192 -18.89 -8.49 -17.87
CA SER A 192 -19.94 -7.52 -18.19
C SER A 192 -20.99 -7.53 -17.08
N PHE A 193 -21.28 -6.36 -16.52
CA PHE A 193 -22.31 -6.22 -15.49
C PHE A 193 -23.71 -6.49 -16.04
N SER A 194 -24.50 -7.24 -15.28
CA SER A 194 -25.94 -7.41 -15.50
C SER A 194 -26.69 -6.10 -15.17
N GLU A 195 -27.97 -6.01 -15.61
CA GLU A 195 -28.83 -4.86 -15.29
C GLU A 195 -29.04 -4.70 -13.78
N ASN A 196 -29.15 -5.82 -13.05
CA ASN A 196 -29.31 -5.80 -11.60
C ASN A 196 -28.06 -5.26 -10.90
N GLU A 197 -26.87 -5.70 -11.29
CA GLU A 197 -25.60 -5.20 -10.74
C GLU A 197 -25.41 -3.70 -11.02
N ILE A 198 -25.81 -3.22 -12.21
CA ILE A 198 -25.77 -1.78 -12.53
C ILE A 198 -26.74 -1.01 -11.63
N LYS A 199 -27.95 -1.52 -11.44
CA LYS A 199 -28.93 -0.91 -10.55
C LYS A 199 -28.45 -0.88 -9.10
N ASP A 200 -27.85 -1.96 -8.62
CA ASP A 200 -27.29 -2.03 -7.26
C ASP A 200 -26.16 -0.98 -7.07
N MET A 201 -25.30 -0.78 -8.07
CA MET A 201 -24.30 0.28 -8.05
C MET A 201 -24.95 1.68 -8.03
N GLU A 202 -25.98 1.92 -8.84
CA GLU A 202 -26.71 3.21 -8.87
C GLU A 202 -27.41 3.49 -7.52
N ASP A 203 -27.99 2.47 -6.90
CA ASP A 203 -28.67 2.60 -5.61
C ASP A 203 -27.64 2.81 -4.48
N THR A 204 -26.53 2.12 -4.52
CA THR A 204 -25.41 2.27 -3.56
C THR A 204 -24.81 3.68 -3.60
N LEU A 205 -24.70 4.30 -4.78
CA LEU A 205 -24.21 5.67 -4.93
C LEU A 205 -25.08 6.74 -4.26
N LYS A 206 -26.36 6.44 -3.99
CA LYS A 206 -27.25 7.37 -3.29
C LYS A 206 -26.98 7.42 -1.79
N GLY A 207 -26.30 6.41 -1.26
CA GLY A 207 -25.93 6.30 0.15
C GLY A 207 -24.69 7.11 0.53
N ASP A 208 -24.34 7.03 1.81
CA ASP A 208 -23.10 7.63 2.33
C ASP A 208 -21.92 6.69 2.06
N MET A 209 -20.88 7.23 1.43
CA MET A 209 -19.64 6.53 1.11
C MET A 209 -18.47 7.53 0.99
N SER A 210 -17.26 7.04 1.13
CA SER A 210 -16.07 7.89 0.95
C SER A 210 -15.97 8.39 -0.50
N ASP A 211 -15.35 9.55 -0.69
CA ASP A 211 -15.12 10.11 -2.04
C ASP A 211 -14.27 9.19 -2.91
N ILE A 212 -13.34 8.43 -2.32
CA ILE A 212 -12.53 7.46 -3.04
C ILE A 212 -13.43 6.36 -3.63
N GLU A 213 -14.25 5.72 -2.79
CA GLU A 213 -15.17 4.66 -3.21
C GLU A 213 -16.20 5.19 -4.21
N ARG A 214 -16.73 6.39 -3.97
CA ARG A 214 -17.67 7.08 -4.86
C ARG A 214 -17.09 7.30 -6.26
N SER A 215 -15.85 7.80 -6.34
CA SER A 215 -15.15 8.00 -7.60
C SER A 215 -14.96 6.69 -8.36
N GLN A 216 -14.54 5.63 -7.67
CA GLN A 216 -14.33 4.31 -8.26
C GLN A 216 -15.64 3.67 -8.73
N MET A 217 -16.73 3.82 -7.97
CA MET A 217 -18.06 3.35 -8.33
C MET A 217 -18.57 4.04 -9.61
N HIS A 218 -18.39 5.36 -9.70
CA HIS A 218 -18.70 6.10 -10.92
C HIS A 218 -17.90 5.60 -12.13
N PHE A 219 -16.60 5.31 -11.97
CA PHE A 219 -15.80 4.75 -13.06
C PHE A 219 -16.27 3.35 -13.46
N ALA A 220 -16.67 2.50 -12.50
CA ALA A 220 -17.25 1.19 -12.79
C ALA A 220 -18.54 1.30 -13.60
N LEU A 221 -19.45 2.19 -13.19
CA LEU A 221 -20.69 2.48 -13.93
C LEU A 221 -20.42 3.06 -15.31
N GLY A 222 -19.44 4.00 -15.40
CA GLY A 222 -19.01 4.55 -16.68
C GLY A 222 -18.62 3.44 -17.66
N LYS A 223 -17.81 2.48 -17.21
CA LYS A 223 -17.38 1.33 -18.00
C LYS A 223 -18.53 0.37 -18.30
N ALA A 224 -19.42 0.10 -17.34
CA ALA A 224 -20.58 -0.76 -17.53
C ALA A 224 -21.50 -0.20 -18.64
N TYR A 225 -21.80 1.09 -18.62
CA TYR A 225 -22.61 1.74 -19.65
C TYR A 225 -21.90 1.85 -21.00
N GLU A 226 -20.57 2.01 -21.01
CA GLU A 226 -19.77 1.96 -22.25
C GLU A 226 -19.94 0.62 -22.97
N VAL A 227 -19.82 -0.50 -22.25
CA VAL A 227 -20.01 -1.85 -22.79
C VAL A 227 -21.43 -2.04 -23.33
N LYS A 228 -22.43 -1.45 -22.67
CA LYS A 228 -23.84 -1.46 -23.13
C LYS A 228 -24.15 -0.43 -24.22
N LYS A 229 -23.15 0.30 -24.70
CA LYS A 229 -23.26 1.36 -25.72
C LYS A 229 -24.20 2.51 -25.34
N ASN A 230 -24.45 2.70 -24.04
CA ASN A 230 -25.16 3.88 -23.52
C ASN A 230 -24.15 4.98 -23.20
N PHE A 231 -23.70 5.67 -24.24
CA PHE A 231 -22.59 6.62 -24.15
C PHE A 231 -22.93 7.87 -23.31
N ASP A 232 -24.19 8.31 -23.28
CA ASP A 232 -24.60 9.46 -22.47
C ASP A 232 -24.45 9.16 -20.98
N LYS A 233 -24.98 8.01 -20.53
CA LYS A 233 -24.80 7.59 -19.14
C LYS A 233 -23.35 7.25 -18.80
N SER A 234 -22.60 6.66 -19.73
CA SER A 234 -21.18 6.40 -19.59
C SER A 234 -20.40 7.68 -19.36
N PHE A 235 -20.57 8.67 -20.25
CA PHE A 235 -19.88 9.96 -20.12
C PHE A 235 -20.24 10.68 -18.81
N LYS A 236 -21.52 10.72 -18.46
CA LYS A 236 -21.98 11.34 -17.21
C LYS A 236 -21.26 10.72 -16.00
N ASN A 237 -21.18 9.40 -15.93
CA ASN A 237 -20.51 8.72 -14.82
C ASN A 237 -18.99 8.97 -14.80
N TYR A 238 -18.31 8.93 -15.95
CA TYR A 238 -16.91 9.30 -16.01
C TYR A 238 -16.68 10.76 -15.59
N TYR A 239 -17.57 11.67 -15.98
CA TYR A 239 -17.47 13.08 -15.58
C TYR A 239 -17.60 13.27 -14.07
N GLU A 240 -18.63 12.67 -13.44
CA GLU A 240 -18.84 12.75 -11.99
C GLU A 240 -17.70 12.06 -11.21
N GLY A 241 -17.24 10.90 -11.66
CA GLY A 241 -16.10 10.20 -11.05
C GLY A 241 -14.82 11.05 -11.08
N ASN A 242 -14.54 11.71 -12.23
CA ASN A 242 -13.40 12.62 -12.36
C ASN A 242 -13.56 13.89 -11.51
N LYS A 243 -14.76 14.43 -11.40
CA LYS A 243 -15.05 15.60 -10.55
C LYS A 243 -14.78 15.31 -9.09
N VAL A 244 -15.25 14.17 -8.57
CA VAL A 244 -14.95 13.71 -7.20
C VAL A 244 -13.44 13.51 -7.03
N LYS A 245 -12.80 12.79 -7.95
CA LYS A 245 -11.36 12.51 -7.89
C LYS A 245 -10.51 13.77 -7.92
N LYS A 246 -10.92 14.79 -8.71
CA LYS A 246 -10.25 16.08 -8.75
C LYS A 246 -10.22 16.78 -7.39
N GLY A 247 -11.29 16.64 -6.59
CA GLY A 247 -11.34 17.16 -5.22
C GLY A 247 -10.35 16.47 -4.26
N LEU A 248 -9.97 15.23 -4.54
CA LEU A 248 -9.02 14.47 -3.74
C LEU A 248 -7.55 14.72 -4.08
N ILE A 249 -7.29 15.29 -5.29
CA ILE A 249 -5.93 15.50 -5.79
C ILE A 249 -5.55 16.97 -5.57
N LYS A 250 -4.44 17.20 -4.87
CA LYS A 250 -3.82 18.51 -4.79
C LYS A 250 -3.00 18.73 -6.07
N TYR A 251 -3.65 19.18 -7.14
CA TYR A 251 -3.00 19.50 -8.40
C TYR A 251 -3.10 21.00 -8.67
N SER A 252 -1.98 21.61 -8.99
CA SER A 252 -1.87 22.98 -9.48
C SER A 252 -1.18 22.98 -10.85
N SER A 253 -1.85 23.55 -11.84
CA SER A 253 -1.27 23.78 -13.18
C SER A 253 -0.08 24.73 -13.11
N ASP A 254 -0.14 25.70 -12.20
CA ASP A 254 0.91 26.72 -12.02
C ASP A 254 2.17 26.06 -11.45
N ASP A 255 2.04 25.22 -10.42
CA ASP A 255 3.16 24.45 -9.87
C ASP A 255 3.83 23.56 -10.94
N THR A 256 3.01 22.92 -11.80
CA THR A 256 3.52 22.10 -12.90
C THR A 256 4.26 22.96 -13.92
N THR A 257 3.70 24.12 -14.26
CA THR A 257 4.32 25.08 -15.19
C THR A 257 5.64 25.61 -14.62
N ASP A 258 5.67 25.95 -13.33
CA ASP A 258 6.88 26.46 -12.69
C ASP A 258 7.96 25.40 -12.53
N ASN A 259 7.58 24.15 -12.25
CA ASN A 259 8.51 23.02 -12.28
C ASN A 259 9.10 22.80 -13.67
N THR A 260 8.26 22.86 -14.71
CA THR A 260 8.71 22.76 -16.10
C THR A 260 9.69 23.87 -16.45
N LYS A 261 9.40 25.13 -16.08
CA LYS A 261 10.32 26.26 -16.27
C LYS A 261 11.65 26.05 -15.54
N ARG A 262 11.62 25.55 -14.29
CA ARG A 262 12.86 25.23 -13.54
C ARG A 262 13.69 24.16 -14.25
N ILE A 263 13.05 23.10 -14.75
CA ILE A 263 13.73 22.05 -15.51
C ILE A 263 14.35 22.62 -16.78
N LEU A 264 13.61 23.40 -17.58
CA LEU A 264 14.11 24.04 -18.79
C LEU A 264 15.27 24.99 -18.51
N ASN A 265 15.19 25.78 -17.43
CA ASN A 265 16.25 26.68 -17.02
C ASN A 265 17.50 25.94 -16.52
N PHE A 266 17.32 24.78 -15.86
CA PHE A 266 18.44 23.96 -15.40
C PHE A 266 19.15 23.26 -16.57
N PHE A 267 18.41 22.69 -17.51
CA PHE A 267 18.96 22.01 -18.69
C PHE A 267 19.24 23.00 -19.85
N ASN A 268 19.89 24.13 -19.53
CA ASN A 268 20.42 25.02 -20.54
C ASN A 268 21.78 24.51 -21.09
N HIS A 269 22.22 25.10 -22.20
CA HIS A 269 23.43 24.68 -22.90
C HIS A 269 24.68 24.67 -21.98
N GLU A 270 24.82 25.70 -21.13
CA GLU A 270 25.97 25.85 -20.24
C GLU A 270 26.01 24.74 -19.16
N ASN A 271 24.86 24.45 -18.53
CA ASN A 271 24.77 23.41 -17.52
C ASN A 271 24.96 22.01 -18.13
N ILE A 272 24.42 21.76 -19.33
CA ILE A 272 24.65 20.50 -20.04
C ILE A 272 26.13 20.32 -20.34
N GLN A 273 26.83 21.35 -20.80
CA GLN A 273 28.28 21.28 -21.04
C GLN A 273 29.08 21.05 -19.75
N LYS A 274 28.67 21.65 -18.62
CA LYS A 274 29.32 21.41 -17.32
C LYS A 274 29.13 19.97 -16.85
N LEU A 275 27.92 19.43 -16.98
CA LEU A 275 27.58 18.07 -16.59
C LEU A 275 28.30 17.03 -17.47
N SER A 276 28.39 17.29 -18.79
CA SER A 276 29.07 16.37 -19.71
C SER A 276 30.58 16.23 -19.44
N LYS A 277 31.22 17.27 -18.91
CA LYS A 277 32.65 17.25 -18.53
C LYS A 277 32.94 16.42 -17.28
N SER A 278 31.95 16.12 -16.46
CA SER A 278 32.07 15.36 -15.22
C SER A 278 31.73 13.87 -15.38
N SER A 279 31.26 13.46 -16.56
CA SER A 279 30.87 12.07 -16.77
C SER A 279 32.07 11.21 -17.18
N THR A 280 32.33 10.18 -16.41
CA THR A 280 33.35 9.13 -16.66
C THR A 280 32.69 7.83 -17.11
N VAL A 281 31.60 7.91 -17.86
CA VAL A 281 30.82 6.71 -18.22
C VAL A 281 31.41 6.03 -19.44
N ASP A 282 31.87 4.80 -19.27
CA ASP A 282 32.42 3.95 -20.37
C ASP A 282 31.33 3.37 -21.29
N ARG A 283 30.06 3.76 -21.10
CA ARG A 283 28.92 3.22 -21.86
C ARG A 283 28.01 4.35 -22.33
N ASP A 284 27.64 4.31 -23.60
CA ASP A 284 26.72 5.26 -24.20
C ASP A 284 25.25 4.87 -23.87
N PRO A 285 24.49 5.69 -23.13
CA PRO A 285 23.09 5.42 -22.88
C PRO A 285 22.23 5.63 -24.14
N ILE A 286 21.36 4.68 -24.45
CA ILE A 286 20.35 4.79 -25.51
C ILE A 286 19.03 5.18 -24.89
N PHE A 287 18.49 6.34 -25.23
CA PHE A 287 17.20 6.81 -24.76
C PHE A 287 16.09 6.55 -25.79
N VAL A 288 15.09 5.74 -25.44
CA VAL A 288 13.88 5.54 -26.23
C VAL A 288 12.82 6.52 -25.78
N LEU A 289 12.58 7.54 -26.56
CA LEU A 289 11.60 8.61 -26.26
C LEU A 289 10.38 8.49 -27.16
N GLY A 290 9.21 8.73 -26.60
CA GLY A 290 7.96 8.73 -27.36
C GLY A 290 6.76 9.13 -26.52
N MET A 291 5.66 9.44 -27.19
CA MET A 291 4.37 9.63 -26.53
C MET A 291 3.90 8.34 -25.85
N PRO A 292 3.12 8.40 -24.77
CA PRO A 292 2.48 7.22 -24.22
C PRO A 292 1.77 6.42 -25.32
N ARG A 293 1.95 5.10 -25.33
CA ARG A 293 1.41 4.18 -26.36
C ARG A 293 1.97 4.34 -27.77
N SER A 294 3.09 5.02 -27.99
CA SER A 294 3.79 5.11 -29.28
C SER A 294 4.63 3.89 -29.65
N GLY A 295 4.62 2.85 -28.82
CA GLY A 295 5.43 1.63 -29.02
C GLY A 295 6.84 1.73 -28.45
N SER A 296 7.15 2.71 -27.61
CA SER A 296 8.46 2.87 -26.95
C SER A 296 8.92 1.60 -26.23
N THR A 297 8.02 0.90 -25.53
CA THR A 297 8.32 -0.39 -24.88
C THR A 297 8.73 -1.46 -25.88
N LEU A 298 8.09 -1.54 -27.05
CA LEU A 298 8.45 -2.50 -28.10
C LEU A 298 9.83 -2.17 -28.67
N VAL A 299 10.13 -0.90 -28.92
CA VAL A 299 11.44 -0.45 -29.39
C VAL A 299 12.51 -0.75 -28.35
N ASP A 300 12.27 -0.50 -27.07
CA ASP A 300 13.16 -0.85 -25.97
C ASP A 300 13.45 -2.36 -25.93
N GLN A 301 12.41 -3.20 -26.05
CA GLN A 301 12.58 -4.66 -26.12
C GLN A 301 13.36 -5.13 -27.32
N ILE A 302 13.16 -4.51 -28.50
CA ILE A 302 13.92 -4.85 -29.72
C ILE A 302 15.39 -4.50 -29.52
N ILE A 303 15.70 -3.31 -29.00
CA ILE A 303 17.09 -2.86 -28.78
C ILE A 303 17.76 -3.72 -27.71
N SER A 304 17.10 -3.98 -26.60
CA SER A 304 17.64 -4.78 -25.49
C SER A 304 17.73 -6.29 -25.78
N SER A 305 17.13 -6.76 -26.89
CA SER A 305 17.35 -8.13 -27.36
C SER A 305 18.78 -8.36 -27.97
N HIS A 306 19.50 -7.26 -28.23
CA HIS A 306 20.85 -7.35 -28.73
C HIS A 306 21.84 -7.67 -27.61
N SER A 307 22.76 -8.64 -27.81
CA SER A 307 23.70 -9.17 -26.80
C SER A 307 24.67 -8.14 -26.18
N LYS A 308 24.77 -6.93 -26.75
CA LYS A 308 25.63 -5.84 -26.25
C LYS A 308 24.81 -4.71 -25.58
N VAL A 309 23.50 -4.86 -25.44
CA VAL A 309 22.63 -3.83 -24.91
C VAL A 309 21.87 -4.38 -23.71
N ASP A 310 21.99 -3.72 -22.56
CA ASP A 310 21.19 -3.99 -21.37
C ASP A 310 19.96 -3.07 -21.37
N GLY A 311 18.77 -3.65 -21.35
CA GLY A 311 17.53 -2.89 -21.24
C GLY A 311 17.24 -2.53 -19.79
N LEU A 312 17.15 -1.23 -19.49
CA LEU A 312 16.69 -0.71 -18.21
C LEU A 312 15.30 -0.15 -18.38
N SER A 313 14.28 -0.93 -18.04
CA SER A 313 12.91 -0.41 -17.93
C SER A 313 12.82 0.56 -16.75
N LEU A 314 12.07 1.66 -16.90
CA LEU A 314 11.75 2.60 -15.82
C LEU A 314 11.12 1.91 -14.59
N ILE A 315 10.60 0.70 -14.74
CA ILE A 315 10.09 -0.13 -13.64
C ILE A 315 11.23 -0.62 -12.72
N HIS A 316 12.46 -0.68 -13.23
CA HIS A 316 13.63 -1.15 -12.48
C HIS A 316 14.44 0.00 -11.85
N ILE A 317 14.08 1.24 -12.14
CA ILE A 317 14.67 2.44 -11.57
C ILE A 317 13.82 2.93 -10.39
#